data_9181b410bb1900a6c4732aec721cb9a1
#
_entry.id   9181b410bb1900a6c4732aec721cb9a1
#
_cell.length_a   1.000
_cell.length_b   1.000
_cell.length_c   1.000
_cell.angle_alpha   90.00
_cell.angle_beta   90.00
_cell.angle_gamma   90.00
#
_symmetry.space_group_name_H-M   'P 1'
#
loop_
_entity.id
_entity.type
_entity.pdbx_description
1 polymer ?
#
loop_
_entity_poly.entity_id
_entity_poly.type
_entity_poly.pdbx_seq_one_letter_code
_entity_poly.pdbx_strand_id
1 'polypeptide(L)'
;MNIVWSPHAEELLEDIVLGIASALSIDNGLAWGSRLREAADQLADYPYLGTEIPLSCFHTIPENIDRLRQIIYKPYRIVYEPVEDEIHILSIRHARMLVAEGDTDWS
;
A
#
# COMPACT_ATOMS: atom_id res chain seq x y z
N MET A 1 4.82 14.09 8.55
CA MET A 1 5.36 13.79 7.22
C MET A 1 4.22 13.79 6.20
N ASN A 2 4.52 14.13 4.97
CA ASN A 2 3.51 14.09 3.90
C ASN A 2 3.35 12.69 3.36
N ILE A 3 2.10 12.30 3.12
CA ILE A 3 1.79 11.02 2.48
C ILE A 3 1.67 11.28 0.97
N VAL A 4 2.49 10.58 0.20
CA VAL A 4 2.48 10.72 -1.27
C VAL A 4 2.28 9.33 -1.87
N TRP A 5 1.22 9.20 -2.66
CA TRP A 5 0.92 7.95 -3.36
C TRP A 5 1.60 7.94 -4.72
N SER A 6 2.32 6.87 -5.03
CA SER A 6 2.87 6.71 -6.37
C SER A 6 1.73 6.54 -7.39
N PRO A 7 1.97 6.86 -8.67
CA PRO A 7 0.96 6.59 -9.71
C PRO A 7 0.51 5.13 -9.73
N HIS A 8 1.44 4.21 -9.56
CA HIS A 8 1.13 2.78 -9.49
C HIS A 8 0.22 2.44 -8.31
N ALA A 9 0.52 2.99 -7.12
CA ALA A 9 -0.29 2.76 -5.93
C ALA A 9 -1.71 3.33 -6.08
N GLU A 10 -1.84 4.51 -6.68
CA GLU A 10 -3.15 5.11 -6.97
C GLU A 10 -3.97 4.22 -7.91
N GLU A 11 -3.32 3.69 -8.93
CA GLU A 11 -3.96 2.81 -9.91
C GLU A 11 -4.43 1.51 -9.25
N LEU A 12 -3.61 0.92 -8.39
CA LEU A 12 -3.98 -0.28 -7.64
C LEU A 12 -5.15 -0.02 -6.70
N LEU A 13 -5.17 1.12 -6.02
CA LEU A 13 -6.28 1.49 -5.14
C LEU A 13 -7.57 1.65 -5.95
N GLU A 14 -7.49 2.30 -7.10
CA GLU A 14 -8.64 2.45 -7.98
C GLU A 14 -9.19 1.10 -8.42
N ASP A 15 -8.32 0.16 -8.78
CA ASP A 15 -8.72 -1.18 -9.17
C ASP A 15 -9.46 -1.91 -8.04
N ILE A 16 -8.98 -1.73 -6.80
CA ILE A 16 -9.64 -2.31 -5.62
C ILE A 16 -11.04 -1.72 -5.45
N VAL A 17 -11.15 -0.40 -5.51
CA VAL A 17 -12.43 0.30 -5.36
C VAL A 17 -13.43 -0.14 -6.44
N LEU A 18 -12.98 -0.19 -7.69
CA LEU A 18 -13.83 -0.61 -8.81
C LEU A 18 -14.26 -2.08 -8.67
N GLY A 19 -13.35 -2.94 -8.24
CA GLY A 19 -13.65 -4.35 -8.02
C GLY A 19 -14.72 -4.54 -6.94
N ILE A 20 -14.62 -3.82 -5.84
CA ILE A 20 -15.61 -3.88 -4.75
C ILE A 20 -16.93 -3.27 -5.22
N ALA A 21 -16.88 -2.16 -5.94
CA ALA A 21 -18.09 -1.52 -6.47
C ALA A 21 -18.85 -2.45 -7.41
N SER A 22 -18.14 -3.20 -8.24
CA SER A 22 -18.75 -4.18 -9.16
C SER A 22 -19.35 -5.37 -8.42
N ALA A 23 -18.65 -5.87 -7.40
CA ALA A 23 -19.07 -7.05 -6.67
C ALA A 23 -20.19 -6.78 -5.67
N LEU A 24 -20.19 -5.61 -5.04
CA LEU A 24 -21.14 -5.24 -3.99
C LEU A 24 -21.95 -4.00 -4.36
N SER A 25 -21.35 -2.82 -4.21
CA SER A 25 -22.01 -1.55 -4.54
C SER A 25 -20.96 -0.43 -4.64
N ILE A 26 -21.35 0.67 -5.29
CA ILE A 26 -20.52 1.88 -5.37
C ILE A 26 -20.20 2.40 -3.97
N ASP A 27 -21.20 2.43 -3.09
CA ASP A 27 -21.00 2.91 -1.72
C ASP A 27 -19.97 2.05 -0.96
N ASN A 28 -20.01 0.75 -1.12
CA ASN A 28 -19.00 -0.15 -0.53
C ASN A 28 -17.62 0.12 -1.09
N GLY A 29 -17.50 0.29 -2.41
CA GLY A 29 -16.22 0.62 -3.03
C GLY A 29 -15.63 1.91 -2.50
N LEU A 30 -16.44 2.98 -2.43
CA LEU A 30 -16.00 4.27 -1.91
C LEU A 30 -15.63 4.20 -0.43
N ALA A 31 -16.40 3.47 0.37
CA ALA A 31 -16.11 3.29 1.80
C ALA A 31 -14.76 2.59 2.01
N TRP A 32 -14.47 1.55 1.23
CA TRP A 32 -13.19 0.85 1.30
C TRP A 32 -12.04 1.74 0.87
N GLY A 33 -12.22 2.53 -0.20
CA GLY A 33 -11.21 3.48 -0.65
C GLY A 33 -10.86 4.48 0.46
N SER A 34 -11.86 5.02 1.14
CA SER A 34 -11.65 5.96 2.26
C SER A 34 -10.92 5.30 3.42
N ARG A 35 -11.28 4.08 3.80
CA ARG A 35 -10.63 3.36 4.89
C ARG A 35 -9.17 3.06 4.59
N LEU A 36 -8.87 2.69 3.36
CA LEU A 36 -7.49 2.39 2.95
C LEU A 36 -6.63 3.65 2.92
N ARG A 37 -7.18 4.77 2.46
CA ARG A 37 -6.47 6.06 2.52
C ARG A 37 -6.24 6.50 3.98
N GLU A 38 -7.22 6.35 4.85
CA GLU A 38 -7.07 6.66 6.27
C GLU A 38 -6.00 5.78 6.93
N ALA A 39 -5.95 4.51 6.57
CA ALA A 39 -4.92 3.60 7.07
C ALA A 39 -3.52 4.08 6.68
N ALA A 40 -3.35 4.54 5.44
CA ALA A 40 -2.08 5.11 4.99
C ALA A 40 -1.77 6.45 5.67
N ASP A 41 -2.78 7.28 5.89
CA ASP A 41 -2.60 8.61 6.48
C ASP A 41 -2.04 8.57 7.91
N GLN A 42 -2.25 7.50 8.66
CA GLN A 42 -1.65 7.32 9.98
C GLN A 42 -0.13 7.40 9.93
N LEU A 43 0.47 7.05 8.79
CA LEU A 43 1.92 7.05 8.63
C LEU A 43 2.52 8.45 8.66
N ALA A 44 1.71 9.49 8.46
CA ALA A 44 2.17 10.87 8.58
C ALA A 44 2.66 11.17 10.00
N ASP A 45 1.96 10.64 11.00
CA ASP A 45 2.31 10.82 12.42
C ASP A 45 3.18 9.68 12.94
N TYR A 46 3.08 8.49 12.37
CA TYR A 46 3.76 7.28 12.81
C TYR A 46 4.47 6.59 11.62
N PRO A 47 5.57 7.19 11.11
CA PRO A 47 6.23 6.67 9.89
C PRO A 47 6.75 5.23 10.03
N TYR A 48 7.01 4.78 11.25
CA TYR A 48 7.52 3.43 11.51
C TYR A 48 6.49 2.53 12.16
N LEU A 49 5.21 2.86 12.02
CA LEU A 49 4.10 2.03 12.48
C LEU A 49 4.12 0.64 11.84
N GLY A 50 4.48 0.58 10.57
CA GLY A 50 4.55 -0.68 9.85
C GLY A 50 5.78 -1.50 10.24
N THR A 51 5.80 -2.72 9.75
CA THR A 51 6.88 -3.68 9.99
C THR A 51 7.69 -3.94 8.74
N GLU A 52 8.84 -4.58 8.91
CA GLU A 52 9.58 -5.13 7.78
C GLU A 52 8.71 -6.15 7.05
N ILE A 53 8.91 -6.26 5.75
CA ILE A 53 8.17 -7.22 4.94
C ILE A 53 8.94 -8.54 4.94
N PRO A 54 8.30 -9.65 5.35
CA PRO A 54 8.97 -10.95 5.32
C PRO A 54 9.47 -11.29 3.92
N LEU A 55 10.66 -11.86 3.82
CA LEU A 55 11.28 -12.21 2.53
C LEU A 55 10.39 -13.15 1.70
N SER A 56 9.63 -14.01 2.37
CA SER A 56 8.71 -14.93 1.71
C SER A 56 7.56 -14.24 0.99
N CYS A 57 7.32 -12.95 1.26
CA CYS A 57 6.26 -12.18 0.60
C CYS A 57 6.65 -11.67 -0.79
N PHE A 58 7.91 -11.81 -1.18
CA PHE A 58 8.39 -11.28 -2.46
C PHE A 58 8.55 -12.37 -3.52
N HIS A 59 8.25 -12.01 -4.78
CA HIS A 59 8.67 -12.80 -5.94
C HIS A 59 10.17 -12.74 -6.10
N THR A 60 10.70 -11.51 -6.07
CA THR A 60 12.12 -11.22 -6.19
C THR A 60 12.44 -10.19 -5.12
N ILE A 61 13.46 -10.43 -4.31
CA ILE A 61 13.84 -9.52 -3.24
C ILE A 61 14.43 -8.25 -3.86
N PRO A 62 13.82 -7.07 -3.60
CA PRO A 62 14.32 -5.82 -4.18
C PRO A 62 15.56 -5.31 -3.47
N GLU A 63 16.35 -4.48 -4.17
CA GLU A 63 17.55 -3.88 -3.60
C GLU A 63 17.26 -2.98 -2.40
N ASN A 64 16.10 -2.32 -2.39
CA ASN A 64 15.70 -1.40 -1.33
C ASN A 64 14.94 -2.07 -0.19
N ILE A 65 15.06 -3.39 -0.04
CA ILE A 65 14.33 -4.17 0.98
C ILE A 65 14.48 -3.57 2.39
N ASP A 66 15.64 -3.03 2.71
CA ASP A 66 15.91 -2.47 4.05
C ASP A 66 15.10 -1.22 4.36
N ARG A 67 14.61 -0.53 3.33
CA ARG A 67 13.85 0.70 3.48
C ARG A 67 12.34 0.48 3.36
N LEU A 68 11.92 -0.71 2.92
CA LEU A 68 10.51 -1.02 2.73
C LEU A 68 9.85 -1.44 4.03
N ARG A 69 8.63 -0.99 4.20
CA ARG A 69 7.78 -1.36 5.33
C ARG A 69 6.38 -1.67 4.82
N GLN A 70 5.63 -2.36 5.64
CA GLN A 70 4.23 -2.67 5.32
C GLN A 70 3.33 -2.38 6.51
N ILE A 71 2.09 -1.99 6.22
CA ILE A 71 0.99 -2.09 7.16
C ILE A 71 -0.05 -3.03 6.56
N ILE A 72 -0.71 -3.77 7.43
CA ILE A 72 -1.79 -4.68 7.02
C ILE A 72 -3.10 -4.10 7.50
N TYR A 73 -3.97 -3.76 6.56
CA TYR A 73 -5.35 -3.41 6.81
C TYR A 73 -6.19 -4.51 6.15
N LYS A 74 -6.52 -5.51 6.93
CA LYS A 74 -7.11 -6.75 6.40
C LYS A 74 -8.28 -6.50 5.47
N PRO A 75 -8.25 -7.09 4.28
CA PRO A 75 -7.30 -8.11 3.82
C PRO A 75 -6.15 -7.56 2.96
N TYR A 76 -5.85 -6.26 3.04
CA TYR A 76 -4.88 -5.60 2.14
C TYR A 76 -3.54 -5.34 2.83
N ARG A 77 -2.49 -5.38 2.02
CA ARG A 77 -1.13 -4.98 2.40
C ARG A 77 -0.81 -3.67 1.70
N ILE A 78 -0.37 -2.68 2.47
CA ILE A 78 0.12 -1.41 1.94
C ILE A 78 1.63 -1.40 2.11
N VAL A 79 2.36 -1.31 1.01
CA VAL A 79 3.83 -1.23 0.99
C VAL A 79 4.22 0.22 0.88
N TYR A 80 5.13 0.66 1.75
CA TYR A 80 5.56 2.06 1.77
C TYR A 80 7.04 2.18 2.12
N GLU A 81 7.59 3.35 1.82
CA GLU A 81 8.97 3.70 2.14
C GLU A 81 8.99 5.11 2.72
N PRO A 82 9.49 5.30 3.96
CA PRO A 82 9.80 6.65 4.45
C PRO A 82 10.99 7.20 3.70
N VAL A 83 10.84 8.38 3.10
CA VAL A 83 11.89 9.04 2.31
C VAL A 83 11.95 10.50 2.73
N GLU A 84 12.96 10.86 3.51
CA GLU A 84 13.12 12.22 4.05
C GLU A 84 11.86 12.64 4.82
N ASP A 85 11.18 13.70 4.40
CA ASP A 85 9.97 14.21 5.06
C ASP A 85 8.67 13.63 4.49
N GLU A 86 8.77 12.61 3.64
CA GLU A 86 7.63 12.02 2.97
C GLU A 86 7.50 10.54 3.27
N ILE A 87 6.26 10.08 3.19
CA ILE A 87 5.95 8.66 3.16
C ILE A 87 5.50 8.33 1.74
N HIS A 88 6.27 7.53 1.04
CA HIS A 88 5.92 7.08 -0.30
C HIS A 88 5.12 5.80 -0.23
N ILE A 89 3.84 5.88 -0.58
CA ILE A 89 3.00 4.69 -0.71
C ILE A 89 3.28 4.10 -2.09
N LEU A 90 3.85 2.91 -2.11
CA LEU A 90 4.37 2.29 -3.34
C LEU A 90 3.39 1.31 -3.97
N SER A 91 2.62 0.60 -3.16
CA SER A 91 1.63 -0.36 -3.67
C SER A 91 0.62 -0.72 -2.60
N ILE A 92 -0.50 -1.25 -3.06
CA ILE A 92 -1.53 -1.82 -2.21
C ILE A 92 -2.12 -3.03 -2.94
N ARG A 93 -2.08 -4.19 -2.29
CA ARG A 93 -2.61 -5.44 -2.83
C ARG A 93 -3.22 -6.27 -1.73
N HIS A 94 -4.03 -7.23 -2.12
CA HIS A 94 -4.52 -8.25 -1.18
C HIS A 94 -3.30 -8.94 -0.54
N ALA A 95 -3.32 -9.09 0.79
CA ALA A 95 -2.18 -9.64 1.54
C ALA A 95 -1.82 -11.09 1.16
N ARG A 96 -2.73 -11.77 0.46
CA ARG A 96 -2.52 -13.12 -0.08
C ARG A 96 -1.58 -13.12 -1.28
N MET A 97 -1.48 -12.00 -1.98
CA MET A 97 -0.64 -11.87 -3.16
C MET A 97 0.80 -11.57 -2.77
N LEU A 98 1.74 -12.07 -3.55
CA LEU A 98 3.14 -11.71 -3.38
C LEU A 98 3.37 -10.27 -3.83
N VAL A 99 4.38 -9.63 -3.23
CA VAL A 99 4.84 -8.31 -3.64
C VAL A 99 5.57 -8.45 -4.97
N ALA A 100 5.07 -7.80 -6.00
CA ALA A 100 5.62 -7.88 -7.35
C ALA A 100 6.74 -6.85 -7.55
N GLU A 101 7.53 -7.01 -8.62
CA GLU A 101 8.64 -6.10 -8.91
C GLU A 101 8.21 -4.63 -9.00
N GLY A 102 7.10 -4.35 -9.65
CA GLY A 102 6.59 -2.99 -9.80
C GLY A 102 6.02 -2.38 -8.52
N ASP A 103 5.96 -3.14 -7.42
CA ASP A 103 5.33 -2.73 -6.16
C ASP A 103 6.31 -2.11 -5.16
N THR A 104 7.59 -2.06 -5.46
CA THR A 104 8.62 -1.75 -4.46
C THR A 104 9.43 -0.49 -4.75
N ASP A 105 9.14 0.19 -5.84
CA ASP A 105 9.79 1.44 -6.19
C ASP A 105 8.74 2.50 -6.55
N TRP A 106 9.22 3.74 -6.67
CA TRP A 106 8.35 4.84 -7.06
C TRP A 106 8.02 4.74 -8.56
N SER A 107 6.81 4.43 -8.88
CA SER A 107 6.29 4.40 -10.25
C SER A 107 4.78 4.67 -10.25
#